data_8f3a28a6a3c3da2f899a9c4a9abf383b
#
_entry.id   8f3a28a6a3c3da2f899a9c4a9abf383b
#
_cell.length_a   1.000
_cell.length_b   1.000
_cell.length_c   1.000
_cell.angle_alpha   90.00
_cell.angle_beta   90.00
_cell.angle_gamma   90.00
#
_symmetry.space_group_name_H-M   'P 1'
#
loop_
_entity.id
_entity.type
_entity.pdbx_description
1 polymer ?
#
loop_
_entity_poly.entity_id
_entity_poly.type
_entity_poly.pdbx_seq_one_letter_code
_entity_poly.pdbx_strand_id
1 'polypeptide(L)'
;MTYRNKILNALSGLPLTLLGLILFLGGVLPVVTGKMAATTALAPGYSLLVLNLVFAILIREKIRNSLPLLLFHLCLLLMLLSVGVSRLTYFKGWVEIAVDHPITEPSGVISKGPWHPNRFTNTRVALMDFSAEYRESGGRKSQKSVIQVGDGKLVRVDDAETADILGYQFTVSNNVGFALEFMWIGNDGNLIQGIKHFPSQTAYPETQGIDLPLPGVEKPIWIGLDIVSKRQDFFTPEFRVPDDYSYTVMAANRGESVAPNGAIALPEGRLVLNGLVPWIGYELYYDPSIYFLLFTSLIGVCALAIFLWQRQGKTSWILENDDE
;
A
#
# COMPACT_ATOMS: atom_id res chain seq x y z
N MET A 1 25.42 -35.36 32.36
CA MET A 1 24.53 -34.43 31.60
C MET A 1 24.22 -35.10 30.26
N THR A 2 22.93 -35.49 30.08
CA THR A 2 22.53 -36.26 28.89
C THR A 2 22.70 -35.41 27.60
N TYR A 3 23.05 -36.03 26.49
CA TYR A 3 23.25 -35.40 25.17
C TYR A 3 22.05 -34.48 24.81
N ARG A 4 20.82 -34.89 25.14
CA ARG A 4 19.59 -34.12 25.02
C ARG A 4 19.68 -32.77 25.72
N ASN A 5 20.21 -32.70 26.95
CA ASN A 5 20.32 -31.46 27.71
C ASN A 5 21.35 -30.48 27.12
N LYS A 6 22.42 -31.01 26.46
CA LYS A 6 23.37 -30.15 25.75
C LYS A 6 22.75 -29.48 24.52
N ILE A 7 21.99 -30.23 23.73
CA ILE A 7 21.25 -29.68 22.56
C ILE A 7 20.24 -28.64 22.99
N LEU A 8 19.42 -28.92 23.98
CA LEU A 8 18.40 -27.98 24.48
C LEU A 8 19.02 -26.66 25.02
N ASN A 9 20.15 -26.79 25.74
CA ASN A 9 20.88 -25.63 26.21
C ASN A 9 21.50 -24.81 25.08
N ALA A 10 21.96 -25.45 24.02
CA ALA A 10 22.47 -24.74 22.82
C ALA A 10 21.32 -24.01 22.09
N LEU A 11 20.15 -24.64 21.93
CA LEU A 11 18.99 -24.07 21.26
C LEU A 11 18.39 -22.85 22.02
N SER A 12 18.51 -22.80 23.35
CA SER A 12 18.01 -21.71 24.19
C SER A 12 19.10 -20.70 24.57
N GLY A 13 20.30 -20.80 23.99
CA GLY A 13 21.48 -20.04 24.38
C GLY A 13 21.78 -18.80 23.54
N LEU A 14 22.57 -17.89 24.11
CA LEU A 14 23.05 -16.69 23.46
C LEU A 14 23.74 -16.92 22.11
N PRO A 15 24.55 -18.00 21.90
CA PRO A 15 25.18 -18.23 20.61
C PRO A 15 24.19 -18.38 19.46
N LEU A 16 23.03 -19.04 19.68
CA LEU A 16 22.02 -19.18 18.65
C LEU A 16 21.29 -17.85 18.38
N THR A 17 21.06 -17.03 19.42
CA THR A 17 20.55 -15.67 19.25
C THR A 17 21.48 -14.83 18.36
N LEU A 18 22.79 -14.86 18.66
CA LEU A 18 23.79 -14.11 17.88
C LEU A 18 23.84 -14.59 16.43
N LEU A 19 23.82 -15.91 16.20
CA LEU A 19 23.77 -16.46 14.85
C LEU A 19 22.51 -16.03 14.10
N GLY A 20 21.35 -16.07 14.76
CA GLY A 20 20.08 -15.57 14.20
C GLY A 20 20.14 -14.10 13.81
N LEU A 21 20.73 -13.26 14.68
CA LEU A 21 20.91 -11.83 14.40
C LEU A 21 21.88 -11.60 13.23
N ILE A 22 23.01 -12.31 13.18
CA ILE A 22 23.98 -12.20 12.08
C ILE A 22 23.34 -12.58 10.74
N LEU A 23 22.59 -13.68 10.70
CA LEU A 23 21.88 -14.12 9.49
C LEU A 23 20.77 -13.14 9.10
N PHE A 24 20.04 -12.61 10.07
CA PHE A 24 19.00 -11.61 9.81
C PHE A 24 19.60 -10.33 9.23
N LEU A 25 20.65 -9.77 9.86
CA LEU A 25 21.34 -8.57 9.39
C LEU A 25 22.02 -8.81 8.03
N GLY A 26 22.64 -9.99 7.83
CA GLY A 26 23.22 -10.38 6.55
C GLY A 26 22.17 -10.46 5.43
N GLY A 27 20.94 -10.86 5.75
CA GLY A 27 19.81 -10.88 4.83
C GLY A 27 19.31 -9.50 4.42
N VAL A 28 19.58 -8.44 5.20
CA VAL A 28 19.16 -7.08 4.85
C VAL A 28 19.85 -6.57 3.58
N LEU A 29 21.13 -6.87 3.40
CA LEU A 29 21.91 -6.38 2.27
C LEU A 29 21.33 -6.79 0.89
N PRO A 30 21.03 -8.08 0.63
CA PRO A 30 20.41 -8.49 -0.63
C PRO A 30 19.00 -7.92 -0.84
N VAL A 31 18.27 -7.61 0.23
CA VAL A 31 16.95 -6.93 0.13
C VAL A 31 17.11 -5.48 -0.32
N VAL A 32 17.99 -4.73 0.34
CA VAL A 32 18.23 -3.30 0.02
C VAL A 32 18.80 -3.14 -1.39
N THR A 33 19.62 -4.09 -1.84
CA THR A 33 20.16 -4.08 -3.21
C THR A 33 19.20 -4.63 -4.28
N GLY A 34 17.95 -4.98 -3.90
CA GLY A 34 16.95 -5.51 -4.82
C GLY A 34 17.22 -6.91 -5.37
N LYS A 35 18.25 -7.61 -4.86
CA LYS A 35 18.66 -8.93 -5.36
C LYS A 35 17.78 -10.08 -4.87
N MET A 36 17.12 -9.93 -3.73
CA MET A 36 16.26 -10.95 -3.14
C MET A 36 15.02 -10.34 -2.51
N ALA A 37 13.91 -11.07 -2.53
CA ALA A 37 12.73 -10.69 -1.78
C ALA A 37 12.99 -10.75 -0.26
N ALA A 38 12.44 -9.80 0.49
CA ALA A 38 12.62 -9.71 1.94
C ALA A 38 12.19 -11.01 2.67
N THR A 39 11.09 -11.63 2.23
CA THR A 39 10.61 -12.90 2.78
C THR A 39 11.62 -14.02 2.67
N THR A 40 12.37 -14.11 1.57
CA THR A 40 13.38 -15.16 1.36
C THR A 40 14.69 -14.84 2.08
N ALA A 41 15.14 -13.58 1.99
CA ALA A 41 16.46 -13.20 2.52
C ALA A 41 16.50 -13.16 4.06
N LEU A 42 15.41 -12.74 4.70
CA LEU A 42 15.33 -12.58 6.16
C LEU A 42 14.81 -13.84 6.88
N ALA A 43 14.14 -14.76 6.17
CA ALA A 43 13.51 -15.94 6.77
C ALA A 43 14.48 -16.81 7.60
N PRO A 44 15.73 -17.12 7.19
CA PRO A 44 16.61 -17.98 7.99
C PRO A 44 16.92 -17.37 9.35
N GLY A 45 17.39 -16.11 9.39
CA GLY A 45 17.70 -15.42 10.64
C GLY A 45 16.46 -15.25 11.54
N TYR A 46 15.34 -14.86 10.94
CA TYR A 46 14.06 -14.73 11.63
C TYR A 46 13.60 -16.06 12.26
N SER A 47 13.62 -17.15 11.53
CA SER A 47 13.21 -18.47 12.03
C SER A 47 14.08 -18.94 13.19
N LEU A 48 15.39 -18.71 13.11
CA LEU A 48 16.30 -19.03 14.21
C LEU A 48 16.02 -18.22 15.47
N LEU A 49 15.71 -16.92 15.33
CA LEU A 49 15.36 -16.07 16.47
C LEU A 49 14.05 -16.53 17.14
N VAL A 50 13.03 -16.85 16.36
CA VAL A 50 11.74 -17.37 16.87
C VAL A 50 11.97 -18.69 17.60
N LEU A 51 12.68 -19.64 17.00
CA LEU A 51 12.98 -20.93 17.61
C LEU A 51 13.78 -20.78 18.91
N ASN A 52 14.84 -19.96 18.88
CA ASN A 52 15.64 -19.70 20.08
C ASN A 52 14.80 -19.13 21.22
N LEU A 53 13.92 -18.16 20.92
CA LEU A 53 13.06 -17.53 21.91
C LEU A 53 12.03 -18.53 22.51
N VAL A 54 11.41 -19.37 21.67
CA VAL A 54 10.53 -20.45 22.14
C VAL A 54 11.27 -21.40 23.07
N PHE A 55 12.45 -21.88 22.70
CA PHE A 55 13.24 -22.76 23.57
C PHE A 55 13.72 -22.06 24.83
N ALA A 56 14.05 -20.75 24.77
CA ALA A 56 14.42 -19.98 25.95
C ALA A 56 13.25 -19.91 26.97
N ILE A 57 12.03 -19.63 26.51
CA ILE A 57 10.83 -19.61 27.36
C ILE A 57 10.56 -20.98 27.96
N LEU A 58 10.68 -22.06 27.19
CA LEU A 58 10.35 -23.41 27.64
C LEU A 58 11.39 -24.00 28.60
N ILE A 59 12.68 -23.69 28.41
CA ILE A 59 13.78 -24.39 29.06
C ILE A 59 14.41 -23.58 30.21
N ARG A 60 14.50 -22.24 30.07
CA ARG A 60 15.19 -21.40 31.06
C ARG A 60 14.33 -21.14 32.29
N GLU A 61 14.61 -21.84 33.39
CA GLU A 61 13.90 -21.65 34.67
C GLU A 61 13.91 -20.21 35.15
N LYS A 62 15.01 -19.47 34.94
CA LYS A 62 15.12 -18.06 35.30
C LYS A 62 14.06 -17.19 34.62
N ILE A 63 13.67 -17.53 33.39
CA ILE A 63 12.61 -16.83 32.66
C ILE A 63 11.27 -17.22 33.25
N ARG A 64 11.00 -18.51 33.46
CA ARG A 64 9.71 -19.01 33.92
C ARG A 64 9.40 -18.64 35.38
N ASN A 65 10.42 -18.56 36.22
CA ASN A 65 10.26 -18.27 37.65
C ASN A 65 10.10 -16.78 37.95
N SER A 66 10.26 -15.90 36.94
CA SER A 66 10.03 -14.46 37.07
C SER A 66 8.90 -14.03 36.16
N LEU A 67 7.71 -13.75 36.72
CA LEU A 67 6.53 -13.36 35.93
C LEU A 67 6.79 -12.16 34.99
N PRO A 68 7.42 -11.05 35.43
CA PRO A 68 7.71 -9.95 34.52
C PRO A 68 8.66 -10.33 33.38
N LEU A 69 9.68 -11.16 33.68
CA LEU A 69 10.63 -11.61 32.66
C LEU A 69 9.98 -12.58 31.67
N LEU A 70 9.11 -13.48 32.13
CA LEU A 70 8.31 -14.36 31.28
C LEU A 70 7.40 -13.56 30.38
N LEU A 71 6.67 -12.58 30.93
CA LEU A 71 5.76 -11.72 30.17
C LEU A 71 6.51 -10.94 29.09
N PHE A 72 7.68 -10.39 29.40
CA PHE A 72 8.54 -9.71 28.42
C PHE A 72 8.90 -10.64 27.25
N HIS A 73 9.35 -11.89 27.53
CA HIS A 73 9.73 -12.83 26.49
C HIS A 73 8.53 -13.30 25.65
N LEU A 74 7.35 -13.45 26.27
CA LEU A 74 6.11 -13.76 25.56
C LEU A 74 5.70 -12.60 24.64
N CYS A 75 5.82 -11.36 25.10
CA CYS A 75 5.57 -10.20 24.24
C CYS A 75 6.54 -10.14 23.06
N LEU A 76 7.83 -10.39 23.27
CA LEU A 76 8.79 -10.50 22.18
C LEU A 76 8.43 -11.60 21.17
N LEU A 77 8.01 -12.76 21.64
CA LEU A 77 7.56 -13.86 20.77
C LEU A 77 6.33 -13.45 19.96
N LEU A 78 5.34 -12.84 20.60
CA LEU A 78 4.12 -12.34 19.94
C LEU A 78 4.45 -11.25 18.92
N MET A 79 5.37 -10.35 19.21
CA MET A 79 5.84 -9.33 18.25
C MET A 79 6.49 -9.99 17.03
N LEU A 80 7.39 -10.96 17.23
CA LEU A 80 8.00 -11.69 16.12
C LEU A 80 6.92 -12.39 15.29
N LEU A 81 6.03 -13.14 15.91
CA LEU A 81 4.94 -13.83 15.19
C LEU A 81 4.06 -12.85 14.40
N SER A 82 3.76 -11.69 14.98
CA SER A 82 2.97 -10.64 14.29
C SER A 82 3.69 -10.07 13.07
N VAL A 83 5.01 -9.85 13.15
CA VAL A 83 5.81 -9.42 11.99
C VAL A 83 5.76 -10.50 10.90
N GLY A 84 5.82 -11.78 11.27
CA GLY A 84 5.67 -12.88 10.31
C GLY A 84 4.30 -12.87 9.62
N VAL A 85 3.22 -12.72 10.39
CA VAL A 85 1.85 -12.62 9.85
C VAL A 85 1.70 -11.38 8.97
N SER A 86 2.22 -10.22 9.43
CA SER A 86 2.24 -9.00 8.62
C SER A 86 2.83 -9.26 7.23
N ARG A 87 4.01 -9.88 7.16
CA ARG A 87 4.65 -10.18 5.88
C ARG A 87 3.89 -11.13 4.98
N LEU A 88 3.02 -11.96 5.55
CA LEU A 88 2.16 -12.86 4.78
C LEU A 88 0.89 -12.18 4.29
N THR A 89 0.40 -11.17 5.00
CA THR A 89 -0.92 -10.55 4.74
C THR A 89 -0.88 -9.12 4.24
N TYR A 90 0.25 -8.43 4.32
CA TYR A 90 0.36 -7.01 3.97
C TYR A 90 0.06 -6.74 2.49
N PHE A 91 -0.28 -5.48 2.22
CA PHE A 91 -0.41 -4.95 0.87
C PHE A 91 0.09 -3.50 0.82
N LYS A 92 0.80 -3.19 -0.25
CA LYS A 92 1.14 -1.83 -0.64
C LYS A 92 0.88 -1.67 -2.13
N GLY A 93 0.14 -0.66 -2.51
CA GLY A 93 -0.20 -0.38 -3.89
C GLY A 93 -0.78 1.01 -4.04
N TRP A 94 -1.41 1.25 -5.17
CA TRP A 94 -2.13 2.49 -5.44
C TRP A 94 -3.40 2.22 -6.21
N VAL A 95 -4.30 3.20 -6.15
CA VAL A 95 -5.52 3.21 -6.93
C VAL A 95 -5.77 4.60 -7.48
N GLU A 96 -6.26 4.66 -8.70
CA GLU A 96 -6.71 5.86 -9.38
C GLU A 96 -8.22 5.72 -9.59
N ILE A 97 -8.99 6.63 -9.03
CA ILE A 97 -10.45 6.57 -9.08
C ILE A 97 -10.97 7.79 -9.79
N ALA A 98 -11.67 7.59 -10.90
CA ALA A 98 -12.37 8.65 -11.62
C ALA A 98 -13.74 8.90 -10.98
N VAL A 99 -14.21 10.14 -11.06
CA VAL A 99 -15.51 10.54 -10.53
C VAL A 99 -16.62 9.71 -11.19
N ASP A 100 -17.55 9.23 -10.39
CA ASP A 100 -18.70 8.40 -10.78
C ASP A 100 -18.36 7.04 -11.43
N HIS A 101 -17.08 6.66 -11.46
CA HIS A 101 -16.63 5.37 -11.99
C HIS A 101 -16.13 4.45 -10.86
N PRO A 102 -16.95 3.45 -10.47
CA PRO A 102 -16.57 2.54 -9.40
C PRO A 102 -15.46 1.57 -9.85
N ILE A 103 -14.57 1.28 -8.93
CA ILE A 103 -13.52 0.29 -9.08
C ILE A 103 -13.79 -0.94 -8.21
N THR A 104 -13.24 -2.08 -8.61
CA THR A 104 -13.31 -3.36 -7.89
C THR A 104 -11.95 -3.96 -7.60
N GLU A 105 -10.87 -3.28 -8.03
CA GLU A 105 -9.48 -3.70 -7.82
C GLU A 105 -8.54 -2.50 -7.77
N PRO A 106 -7.36 -2.61 -7.15
CA PRO A 106 -6.33 -1.59 -7.18
C PRO A 106 -5.79 -1.38 -8.60
N SER A 107 -5.41 -0.14 -8.92
CA SER A 107 -4.78 0.20 -10.22
C SER A 107 -3.38 -0.40 -10.35
N GLY A 108 -2.68 -0.58 -9.21
CA GLY A 108 -1.37 -1.22 -9.22
C GLY A 108 -0.95 -1.75 -7.86
N VAL A 109 -0.07 -2.76 -7.91
CA VAL A 109 0.48 -3.43 -6.74
C VAL A 109 1.99 -3.23 -6.71
N ILE A 110 2.50 -2.60 -5.64
CA ILE A 110 3.94 -2.45 -5.40
C ILE A 110 4.48 -3.70 -4.72
N SER A 111 3.78 -4.16 -3.68
CA SER A 111 4.18 -5.34 -2.93
C SER A 111 2.98 -5.94 -2.18
N LYS A 112 2.91 -7.27 -2.13
CA LYS A 112 1.77 -7.99 -1.57
C LYS A 112 2.23 -9.30 -0.93
N GLY A 113 1.71 -9.57 0.26
CA GLY A 113 1.92 -10.85 0.93
C GLY A 113 1.12 -11.98 0.25
N PRO A 114 1.62 -13.23 0.31
CA PRO A 114 0.97 -14.36 -0.36
C PRO A 114 -0.41 -14.71 0.20
N TRP A 115 -0.74 -14.32 1.43
CA TRP A 115 -2.02 -14.57 2.10
C TRP A 115 -2.85 -13.30 2.27
N HIS A 116 -2.56 -12.30 1.45
CA HIS A 116 -3.34 -11.05 1.49
C HIS A 116 -4.81 -11.31 1.12
N PRO A 117 -5.78 -10.91 1.97
CA PRO A 117 -7.20 -11.01 1.64
C PRO A 117 -7.56 -9.92 0.62
N ASN A 118 -7.92 -10.30 -0.60
CA ASN A 118 -8.33 -9.36 -1.65
C ASN A 118 -9.73 -8.79 -1.35
N ARG A 119 -9.83 -7.82 -0.45
CA ARG A 119 -11.13 -7.27 0.01
C ARG A 119 -11.83 -6.39 -1.02
N PHE A 120 -11.12 -5.92 -2.05
CA PHE A 120 -11.71 -5.17 -3.16
C PHE A 120 -12.64 -6.01 -4.04
N THR A 121 -12.37 -7.31 -4.22
CA THR A 121 -13.05 -8.18 -5.20
C THR A 121 -14.57 -8.28 -5.04
N ASN A 122 -15.11 -7.93 -3.86
CA ASN A 122 -16.53 -8.05 -3.57
C ASN A 122 -17.19 -6.72 -3.19
N THR A 123 -16.48 -5.60 -3.33
CA THR A 123 -16.98 -4.31 -2.89
C THR A 123 -16.62 -3.23 -3.91
N ARG A 124 -17.63 -2.49 -4.35
CA ARG A 124 -17.43 -1.33 -5.22
C ARG A 124 -16.93 -0.16 -4.39
N VAL A 125 -15.91 0.53 -4.89
CA VAL A 125 -15.39 1.76 -4.32
C VAL A 125 -15.51 2.84 -5.39
N ALA A 126 -16.28 3.88 -5.16
CA ALA A 126 -16.55 4.94 -6.12
C ALA A 126 -16.15 6.30 -5.53
N LEU A 127 -15.52 7.13 -6.34
CA LEU A 127 -15.27 8.53 -6.02
C LEU A 127 -16.53 9.33 -6.39
N MET A 128 -17.19 9.90 -5.41
CA MET A 128 -18.42 10.68 -5.63
C MET A 128 -18.12 12.14 -5.93
N ASP A 129 -17.08 12.67 -5.28
CA ASP A 129 -16.68 14.06 -5.43
C ASP A 129 -15.24 14.23 -4.94
N PHE A 130 -14.49 15.16 -5.54
CA PHE A 130 -13.24 15.62 -4.98
C PHE A 130 -12.96 17.08 -5.37
N SER A 131 -12.16 17.71 -4.53
CA SER A 131 -11.61 19.04 -4.73
C SER A 131 -10.11 18.99 -4.46
N ALA A 132 -9.32 19.50 -5.37
CA ALA A 132 -7.88 19.60 -5.25
C ALA A 132 -7.44 21.03 -5.56
N GLU A 133 -6.98 21.75 -4.53
CA GLU A 133 -6.52 23.12 -4.66
C GLU A 133 -5.00 23.17 -4.80
N TYR A 134 -4.53 24.03 -5.71
CA TYR A 134 -3.12 24.23 -5.98
C TYR A 134 -2.74 25.69 -5.81
N ARG A 135 -1.48 25.92 -5.46
CA ARG A 135 -0.86 27.25 -5.46
C ARG A 135 -0.41 27.60 -6.86
N GLU A 136 -0.25 28.90 -7.15
CA GLU A 136 0.32 29.37 -8.42
C GLU A 136 1.71 28.77 -8.71
N SER A 137 2.47 28.45 -7.66
CA SER A 137 3.75 27.74 -7.76
C SER A 137 3.65 26.28 -8.19
N GLY A 138 2.43 25.73 -8.38
CA GLY A 138 2.16 24.33 -8.71
C GLY A 138 2.15 23.38 -7.53
N GLY A 139 2.44 23.86 -6.30
CA GLY A 139 2.37 23.03 -5.10
C GLY A 139 0.92 22.81 -4.64
N ARG A 140 0.57 21.60 -4.21
CA ARG A 140 -0.74 21.29 -3.63
C ARG A 140 -0.98 22.14 -2.37
N LYS A 141 -2.17 22.68 -2.23
CA LYS A 141 -2.63 23.46 -1.07
C LYS A 141 -3.55 22.63 -0.20
N SER A 142 -4.55 22.01 -0.80
CA SER A 142 -5.49 21.12 -0.11
C SER A 142 -6.10 20.11 -1.09
N GLN A 143 -6.51 18.97 -0.57
CA GLN A 143 -7.19 17.96 -1.34
C GLN A 143 -8.20 17.25 -0.44
N LYS A 144 -9.43 17.13 -0.91
CA LYS A 144 -10.54 16.50 -0.20
C LYS A 144 -11.32 15.65 -1.17
N SER A 145 -11.80 14.52 -0.71
CA SER A 145 -12.61 13.63 -1.51
C SER A 145 -13.66 12.91 -0.69
N VAL A 146 -14.73 12.47 -1.36
CA VAL A 146 -15.79 11.65 -0.78
C VAL A 146 -15.86 10.35 -1.56
N ILE A 147 -15.58 9.26 -0.88
CA ILE A 147 -15.58 7.90 -1.44
C ILE A 147 -16.80 7.15 -0.93
N GLN A 148 -17.57 6.57 -1.85
CA GLN A 148 -18.64 5.63 -1.53
C GLN A 148 -18.08 4.20 -1.52
N VAL A 149 -18.39 3.45 -0.46
CA VAL A 149 -17.98 2.07 -0.28
C VAL A 149 -19.21 1.18 -0.22
N GLY A 150 -19.30 0.23 -1.16
CA GLY A 150 -20.49 -0.63 -1.29
C GLY A 150 -21.76 0.17 -1.54
N ASP A 151 -22.86 -0.23 -0.92
CA ASP A 151 -24.20 0.28 -1.19
C ASP A 151 -24.57 1.58 -0.44
N GLY A 152 -23.58 2.40 -0.04
CA GLY A 152 -23.92 3.73 0.46
C GLY A 152 -23.08 4.31 1.60
N LYS A 153 -22.08 3.61 2.14
CA LYS A 153 -21.19 4.18 3.15
C LYS A 153 -20.31 5.24 2.52
N LEU A 154 -20.45 6.49 2.94
CA LEU A 154 -19.59 7.60 2.52
C LEU A 154 -18.42 7.76 3.50
N VAL A 155 -17.22 7.87 2.95
CA VAL A 155 -15.98 8.10 3.69
C VAL A 155 -15.30 9.32 3.10
N ARG A 156 -14.94 10.28 3.96
CA ARG A 156 -14.11 11.43 3.57
C ARG A 156 -12.65 11.07 3.67
N VAL A 157 -11.89 11.50 2.69
CA VAL A 157 -10.41 11.37 2.66
C VAL A 157 -9.85 12.74 2.33
N ASP A 158 -8.97 13.26 3.17
CA ASP A 158 -8.31 14.54 2.94
C ASP A 158 -6.79 14.45 3.20
N ASP A 159 -6.08 15.55 2.97
CA ASP A 159 -4.61 15.59 3.05
C ASP A 159 -4.05 15.29 4.45
N ALA A 160 -4.81 15.56 5.48
CA ALA A 160 -4.34 15.47 6.87
C ALA A 160 -4.58 14.10 7.49
N GLU A 161 -5.48 13.29 6.90
CA GLU A 161 -5.96 12.06 7.52
C GLU A 161 -5.98 10.89 6.55
N THR A 162 -5.52 9.74 7.02
CA THR A 162 -5.71 8.46 6.33
C THR A 162 -7.10 7.93 6.63
N ALA A 163 -7.83 7.49 5.63
CA ALA A 163 -9.12 6.83 5.83
C ALA A 163 -8.99 5.31 5.78
N ASP A 164 -9.67 4.62 6.69
CA ASP A 164 -9.80 3.17 6.64
C ASP A 164 -10.98 2.79 5.74
N ILE A 165 -10.68 2.19 4.60
CA ILE A 165 -11.66 1.69 3.64
C ILE A 165 -11.37 0.22 3.39
N LEU A 166 -12.27 -0.67 3.76
CA LEU A 166 -12.12 -2.11 3.66
C LEU A 166 -10.91 -2.68 4.44
N GLY A 167 -10.42 -1.95 5.46
CA GLY A 167 -9.22 -2.27 6.21
C GLY A 167 -7.92 -1.84 5.52
N TYR A 168 -7.99 -1.19 4.35
CA TYR A 168 -6.86 -0.49 3.76
C TYR A 168 -6.83 0.96 4.25
N GLN A 169 -5.65 1.43 4.55
CA GLN A 169 -5.39 2.86 4.76
C GLN A 169 -5.28 3.54 3.39
N PHE A 170 -6.22 4.42 3.09
CA PHE A 170 -6.21 5.28 1.92
C PHE A 170 -5.53 6.60 2.29
N THR A 171 -4.43 6.90 1.64
CA THR A 171 -3.74 8.18 1.75
C THR A 171 -3.79 8.86 0.40
N VAL A 172 -4.20 10.11 0.39
CA VAL A 172 -4.24 10.90 -0.85
C VAL A 172 -2.84 11.02 -1.43
N SER A 173 -2.67 10.65 -2.70
CA SER A 173 -1.43 10.85 -3.44
C SER A 173 -1.37 12.25 -4.07
N ASN A 174 -0.21 12.63 -4.64
CA ASN A 174 -0.12 13.87 -5.42
C ASN A 174 -0.68 13.73 -6.84
N ASN A 175 -1.14 12.54 -7.22
CA ASN A 175 -1.54 12.26 -8.59
C ASN A 175 -3.00 12.65 -8.81
N VAL A 176 -3.20 13.55 -9.75
CA VAL A 176 -4.51 13.90 -10.32
C VAL A 176 -4.40 13.91 -11.83
N GLY A 177 -5.48 13.67 -12.52
CA GLY A 177 -5.49 13.66 -13.98
C GLY A 177 -6.90 13.55 -14.55
N PHE A 178 -6.94 13.26 -15.85
CA PHE A 178 -8.17 13.06 -16.59
C PHE A 178 -8.27 11.61 -17.07
N ALA A 179 -9.47 11.10 -17.14
CA ALA A 179 -9.79 9.84 -17.78
C ALA A 179 -10.73 10.10 -18.97
N LEU A 180 -10.45 9.44 -20.08
CA LEU A 180 -11.33 9.43 -21.24
C LEU A 180 -12.48 8.46 -20.98
N GLU A 181 -13.70 8.95 -21.08
CA GLU A 181 -14.88 8.10 -21.25
C GLU A 181 -15.05 7.75 -22.73
N PHE A 182 -15.19 6.49 -23.04
CA PHE A 182 -15.36 6.04 -24.42
C PHE A 182 -16.45 4.97 -24.57
N MET A 183 -16.96 4.86 -25.79
CA MET A 183 -17.85 3.80 -26.21
C MET A 183 -17.34 3.20 -27.52
N TRP A 184 -17.13 1.90 -27.53
CA TRP A 184 -16.77 1.12 -28.72
C TRP A 184 -17.98 0.33 -29.21
N ILE A 185 -18.26 0.45 -30.49
CA ILE A 185 -19.33 -0.28 -31.19
C ILE A 185 -18.66 -1.11 -32.27
N GLY A 186 -18.46 -2.40 -32.02
CA GLY A 186 -17.88 -3.31 -32.97
C GLY A 186 -18.83 -3.62 -34.15
N ASN A 187 -18.27 -4.02 -35.29
CA ASN A 187 -19.07 -4.43 -36.46
C ASN A 187 -19.93 -5.67 -36.17
N ASP A 188 -19.61 -6.43 -35.13
CA ASP A 188 -20.39 -7.56 -34.63
C ASP A 188 -21.59 -7.15 -33.75
N GLY A 189 -21.80 -5.85 -33.57
CA GLY A 189 -22.84 -5.28 -32.73
C GLY A 189 -22.50 -5.24 -31.22
N ASN A 190 -21.32 -5.70 -30.81
CA ASN A 190 -20.89 -5.61 -29.44
C ASN A 190 -20.63 -4.16 -29.05
N LEU A 191 -21.21 -3.74 -27.91
CA LEU A 191 -21.06 -2.42 -27.35
C LEU A 191 -20.24 -2.52 -26.05
N ILE A 192 -19.15 -1.77 -26.00
CA ILE A 192 -18.28 -1.67 -24.82
C ILE A 192 -18.19 -0.21 -24.39
N GLN A 193 -18.51 0.05 -23.15
CA GLN A 193 -18.29 1.35 -22.52
C GLN A 193 -17.20 1.21 -21.45
N GLY A 194 -16.35 2.22 -21.33
CA GLY A 194 -15.28 2.21 -20.34
C GLY A 194 -14.63 3.56 -20.16
N ILE A 195 -13.68 3.58 -19.24
CA ILE A 195 -12.80 4.71 -19.02
C ILE A 195 -11.34 4.29 -19.22
N LYS A 196 -10.52 5.22 -19.65
CA LYS A 196 -9.07 5.05 -19.74
C LYS A 196 -8.37 6.28 -19.20
N HIS A 197 -7.56 6.08 -18.15
CA HIS A 197 -6.83 7.16 -17.50
C HIS A 197 -5.69 7.66 -18.39
N PHE A 198 -5.61 8.98 -18.58
CA PHE A 198 -4.41 9.65 -19.05
C PHE A 198 -3.37 9.70 -17.93
N PRO A 199 -2.08 9.86 -18.28
CA PRO A 199 -1.03 10.04 -17.27
C PRO A 199 -1.33 11.22 -16.33
N SER A 200 -0.80 11.12 -15.11
CA SER A 200 -0.99 12.15 -14.08
C SER A 200 -0.53 13.52 -14.54
N GLN A 201 -1.36 14.53 -14.39
CA GLN A 201 -1.06 15.92 -14.70
C GLN A 201 0.03 16.52 -13.80
N THR A 202 0.24 15.94 -12.61
CA THR A 202 1.28 16.40 -11.68
C THR A 202 2.60 15.71 -11.91
N ALA A 203 2.59 14.41 -12.24
CA ALA A 203 3.80 13.62 -12.45
C ALA A 203 4.32 13.73 -13.90
N TYR A 204 3.41 13.78 -14.88
CA TYR A 204 3.74 13.73 -16.31
C TYR A 204 2.92 14.76 -17.12
N PRO A 205 3.10 16.07 -16.88
CA PRO A 205 2.25 17.10 -17.47
C PRO A 205 2.36 17.22 -19.00
N GLU A 206 3.45 16.71 -19.59
CA GLU A 206 3.70 16.79 -21.04
C GLU A 206 3.27 15.51 -21.78
N THR A 207 3.00 14.43 -21.05
CA THR A 207 2.62 13.14 -21.64
C THR A 207 1.11 12.96 -21.59
N GLN A 208 0.42 13.34 -22.64
CA GLN A 208 -1.04 13.31 -22.71
C GLN A 208 -1.54 12.27 -23.73
N GLY A 209 -0.90 11.13 -23.81
CA GLY A 209 -1.31 10.06 -24.73
C GLY A 209 -1.50 8.73 -24.03
N ILE A 210 -2.45 7.95 -24.53
CA ILE A 210 -2.79 6.61 -24.05
C ILE A 210 -2.95 5.62 -25.19
N ASP A 211 -2.60 4.37 -24.95
CA ASP A 211 -2.93 3.27 -25.83
C ASP A 211 -4.25 2.62 -25.38
N LEU A 212 -5.25 2.63 -26.25
CA LEU A 212 -6.56 2.05 -26.01
C LEU A 212 -6.68 0.72 -26.78
N PRO A 213 -6.58 -0.44 -26.10
CA PRO A 213 -6.87 -1.73 -26.72
C PRO A 213 -8.38 -1.88 -26.90
N LEU A 214 -8.81 -2.22 -28.11
CA LEU A 214 -10.21 -2.46 -28.44
C LEU A 214 -10.40 -3.87 -28.98
N PRO A 215 -11.50 -4.57 -28.65
CA PRO A 215 -11.79 -5.88 -29.19
C PRO A 215 -11.92 -5.87 -30.71
N GLY A 216 -11.32 -6.84 -31.35
CA GLY A 216 -11.31 -6.96 -32.81
C GLY A 216 -10.28 -6.08 -33.52
N VAL A 217 -9.65 -5.14 -32.83
CA VAL A 217 -8.60 -4.28 -33.36
C VAL A 217 -7.24 -4.89 -33.03
N GLU A 218 -6.41 -5.15 -34.05
CA GLU A 218 -5.13 -5.86 -33.89
C GLU A 218 -4.12 -5.07 -33.03
N LYS A 219 -4.08 -3.74 -33.20
CA LYS A 219 -3.16 -2.86 -32.49
C LYS A 219 -3.93 -1.86 -31.64
N PRO A 220 -3.47 -1.57 -30.43
CA PRO A 220 -4.05 -0.50 -29.62
C PRO A 220 -4.08 0.82 -30.40
N ILE A 221 -5.17 1.57 -30.25
CA ILE A 221 -5.31 2.89 -30.84
C ILE A 221 -4.69 3.90 -29.90
N TRP A 222 -3.75 4.68 -30.39
CA TRP A 222 -3.19 5.76 -29.62
C TRP A 222 -4.13 6.96 -29.63
N ILE A 223 -4.40 7.52 -28.42
CA ILE A 223 -5.25 8.69 -28.25
C ILE A 223 -4.47 9.73 -27.44
N GLY A 224 -4.19 10.86 -28.09
CA GLY A 224 -3.63 12.04 -27.46
C GLY A 224 -4.73 12.96 -26.92
N LEU A 225 -4.46 13.66 -25.83
CA LEU A 225 -5.31 14.72 -25.28
C LEU A 225 -4.64 16.07 -25.56
N ASP A 226 -5.27 16.89 -26.38
CA ASP A 226 -4.82 18.22 -26.74
C ASP A 226 -5.64 19.27 -25.98
N ILE A 227 -5.02 19.94 -25.01
CA ILE A 227 -5.65 20.98 -24.20
C ILE A 227 -5.20 22.34 -24.75
N VAL A 228 -6.17 23.15 -25.17
CA VAL A 228 -5.89 24.49 -25.72
C VAL A 228 -5.63 25.49 -24.62
N SER A 229 -6.30 25.35 -23.48
CA SER A 229 -6.14 26.22 -22.31
C SER A 229 -4.76 26.09 -21.69
N LYS A 230 -4.25 27.18 -21.11
CA LYS A 230 -3.02 27.10 -20.31
C LYS A 230 -3.28 26.22 -19.07
N ARG A 231 -2.27 25.46 -18.67
CA ARG A 231 -2.37 24.59 -17.49
C ARG A 231 -2.89 25.33 -16.25
N GLN A 232 -2.53 26.60 -16.04
CA GLN A 232 -2.99 27.40 -14.93
C GLN A 232 -4.52 27.57 -14.92
N ASP A 233 -5.19 27.60 -16.06
CA ASP A 233 -6.60 27.88 -16.17
C ASP A 233 -7.49 26.73 -15.65
N PHE A 234 -7.01 25.50 -15.69
CA PHE A 234 -7.72 24.31 -15.20
C PHE A 234 -7.07 23.68 -13.97
N PHE A 235 -5.91 24.14 -13.55
CA PHE A 235 -5.16 23.57 -12.45
C PHE A 235 -5.19 24.45 -11.19
N THR A 236 -5.30 25.77 -11.33
CA THR A 236 -5.34 26.70 -10.21
C THR A 236 -6.53 27.67 -10.31
N PRO A 237 -7.13 28.08 -9.19
CA PRO A 237 -6.82 27.60 -7.82
C PRO A 237 -7.29 26.16 -7.56
N GLU A 238 -8.22 25.63 -8.36
CA GLU A 238 -8.83 24.30 -8.19
C GLU A 238 -8.68 23.49 -9.49
N PHE A 239 -8.32 22.20 -9.34
CA PHE A 239 -8.21 21.27 -10.46
C PHE A 239 -9.60 20.95 -11.03
N ARG A 240 -9.78 21.17 -12.32
CA ARG A 240 -11.05 20.92 -13.03
C ARG A 240 -10.79 20.46 -14.46
N VAL A 241 -11.80 19.89 -15.09
CA VAL A 241 -11.75 19.56 -16.52
C VAL A 241 -11.57 20.83 -17.33
N PRO A 242 -10.64 20.89 -18.31
CA PRO A 242 -10.49 22.03 -19.20
C PRO A 242 -11.76 22.32 -20.00
N ASP A 243 -12.08 23.59 -20.23
CA ASP A 243 -13.23 24.00 -21.02
C ASP A 243 -13.03 23.75 -22.53
N ASP A 244 -11.78 23.79 -23.00
CA ASP A 244 -11.42 23.66 -24.41
C ASP A 244 -10.32 22.62 -24.61
N TYR A 245 -10.69 21.48 -25.19
CA TYR A 245 -9.80 20.36 -25.47
C TYR A 245 -10.31 19.56 -26.68
N SER A 246 -9.40 18.79 -27.27
CA SER A 246 -9.71 17.82 -28.32
C SER A 246 -8.88 16.56 -28.15
N TYR A 247 -9.19 15.55 -28.92
CA TYR A 247 -8.41 14.32 -28.97
C TYR A 247 -7.72 14.17 -30.32
N THR A 248 -6.45 13.76 -30.31
CA THR A 248 -5.78 13.27 -31.51
C THR A 248 -5.80 11.75 -31.50
N VAL A 249 -6.53 11.15 -32.43
CA VAL A 249 -6.62 9.69 -32.57
C VAL A 249 -5.67 9.24 -33.68
N MET A 250 -4.70 8.40 -33.36
CA MET A 250 -3.78 7.81 -34.32
C MET A 250 -4.25 6.40 -34.71
N ALA A 251 -4.84 6.29 -35.89
CA ALA A 251 -5.26 5.01 -36.46
C ALA A 251 -4.57 4.79 -37.81
N ALA A 252 -3.97 3.62 -38.03
CA ALA A 252 -3.31 3.23 -39.28
C ALA A 252 -2.34 4.31 -39.86
N ASN A 253 -1.54 4.94 -39.00
CA ASN A 253 -0.57 6.02 -39.32
C ASN A 253 -1.21 7.35 -39.79
N ARG A 254 -2.47 7.56 -39.54
CA ARG A 254 -3.16 8.83 -39.74
C ARG A 254 -3.63 9.40 -38.43
N GLY A 255 -3.30 10.66 -38.17
CA GLY A 255 -3.81 11.41 -37.02
C GLY A 255 -5.10 12.14 -37.43
N GLU A 256 -6.17 11.95 -36.67
CA GLU A 256 -7.42 12.67 -36.83
C GLU A 256 -7.76 13.40 -35.53
N SER A 257 -8.09 14.68 -35.63
CA SER A 257 -8.55 15.48 -34.49
C SER A 257 -10.05 15.26 -34.30
N VAL A 258 -10.42 14.85 -33.10
CA VAL A 258 -11.80 14.55 -32.71
C VAL A 258 -12.21 15.42 -31.55
N ALA A 259 -13.31 16.16 -31.68
CA ALA A 259 -13.87 16.97 -30.60
C ALA A 259 -14.48 16.07 -29.51
N PRO A 260 -14.68 16.57 -28.28
CA PRO A 260 -15.48 15.87 -27.26
C PRO A 260 -16.85 15.47 -27.79
N ASN A 261 -17.31 14.30 -27.42
CA ASN A 261 -18.52 13.65 -27.94
C ASN A 261 -18.46 13.32 -29.44
N GLY A 262 -17.29 13.41 -30.07
CA GLY A 262 -17.06 13.01 -31.44
C GLY A 262 -16.87 11.49 -31.57
N ALA A 263 -16.90 11.04 -32.84
CA ALA A 263 -16.71 9.63 -33.14
C ALA A 263 -15.82 9.47 -34.38
N ILE A 264 -15.02 8.39 -34.35
CA ILE A 264 -14.20 7.98 -35.48
C ILE A 264 -14.65 6.59 -35.98
N ALA A 265 -14.75 6.44 -37.29
CA ALA A 265 -15.02 5.15 -37.91
C ALA A 265 -13.69 4.42 -38.18
N LEU A 266 -13.60 3.18 -37.73
CA LEU A 266 -12.48 2.28 -37.95
C LEU A 266 -12.96 1.08 -38.75
N PRO A 267 -12.07 0.34 -39.44
CA PRO A 267 -12.47 -0.85 -40.20
C PRO A 267 -13.24 -1.86 -39.35
N GLU A 268 -12.93 -1.99 -38.08
CA GLU A 268 -13.48 -2.96 -37.14
C GLU A 268 -14.72 -2.47 -36.37
N GLY A 269 -15.02 -1.16 -36.44
CA GLY A 269 -16.15 -0.58 -35.70
C GLY A 269 -16.14 0.93 -35.62
N ARG A 270 -16.89 1.47 -34.65
CA ARG A 270 -16.96 2.90 -34.38
C ARG A 270 -16.57 3.20 -32.94
N LEU A 271 -15.57 4.07 -32.77
CA LEU A 271 -15.14 4.57 -31.46
C LEU A 271 -15.76 5.96 -31.22
N VAL A 272 -16.47 6.11 -30.12
CA VAL A 272 -17.03 7.38 -29.64
C VAL A 272 -16.22 7.83 -28.44
N LEU A 273 -15.72 9.07 -28.47
CA LEU A 273 -14.97 9.70 -27.39
C LEU A 273 -15.90 10.64 -26.65
N ASN A 274 -16.49 10.19 -25.54
CA ASN A 274 -17.56 10.94 -24.86
C ASN A 274 -17.01 12.22 -24.24
N GLY A 275 -16.17 12.10 -23.23
CA GLY A 275 -15.67 13.27 -22.52
C GLY A 275 -14.50 12.95 -21.61
N LEU A 276 -14.08 13.92 -20.85
CA LEU A 276 -13.11 13.79 -19.78
C LEU A 276 -13.80 13.77 -18.44
N VAL A 277 -13.39 12.86 -17.58
CA VAL A 277 -13.72 12.87 -16.16
C VAL A 277 -12.44 13.04 -15.35
N PRO A 278 -12.45 13.82 -14.28
CA PRO A 278 -11.27 13.94 -13.44
C PRO A 278 -11.09 12.69 -12.58
N TRP A 279 -9.83 12.32 -12.30
CA TRP A 279 -9.49 11.25 -11.38
C TRP A 279 -8.45 11.69 -10.35
N ILE A 280 -8.42 11.00 -9.24
CA ILE A 280 -7.49 11.21 -8.15
C ILE A 280 -6.85 9.89 -7.76
N GLY A 281 -5.56 9.94 -7.41
CA GLY A 281 -4.79 8.80 -6.94
C GLY A 281 -4.75 8.70 -5.43
N TYR A 282 -4.75 7.46 -4.93
CA TYR A 282 -4.53 7.14 -3.52
C TYR A 282 -3.44 6.10 -3.39
N GLU A 283 -2.61 6.25 -2.37
CA GLU A 283 -1.75 5.17 -1.90
C GLU A 283 -2.55 4.27 -0.98
N LEU A 284 -2.37 2.97 -1.17
CA LEU A 284 -3.03 1.93 -0.41
C LEU A 284 -2.03 1.19 0.45
N TYR A 285 -2.31 1.10 1.73
CA TYR A 285 -1.55 0.30 2.67
C TYR A 285 -2.47 -0.58 3.51
N TYR A 286 -2.13 -1.85 3.66
CA TYR A 286 -2.83 -2.80 4.51
C TYR A 286 -1.84 -3.58 5.36
N ASP A 287 -1.96 -3.44 6.67
CA ASP A 287 -1.23 -4.24 7.66
C ASP A 287 -2.08 -4.38 8.92
N PRO A 288 -2.77 -5.50 9.09
CA PRO A 288 -3.66 -5.71 10.24
C PRO A 288 -2.89 -5.92 11.56
N SER A 289 -1.59 -6.15 11.51
CA SER A 289 -0.79 -6.47 12.69
C SER A 289 -0.28 -5.25 13.46
N ILE A 290 -0.36 -4.04 12.88
CA ILE A 290 0.28 -2.83 13.42
C ILE A 290 -0.21 -2.48 14.83
N TYR A 291 -1.51 -2.55 15.06
CA TYR A 291 -2.09 -2.27 16.39
C TYR A 291 -1.72 -3.33 17.42
N PHE A 292 -1.65 -4.58 17.00
CA PHE A 292 -1.23 -5.68 17.86
C PHE A 292 0.25 -5.58 18.25
N LEU A 293 1.11 -5.18 17.30
CA LEU A 293 2.52 -4.90 17.54
C LEU A 293 2.69 -3.76 18.56
N LEU A 294 1.95 -2.67 18.39
CA LEU A 294 1.99 -1.55 19.31
C LEU A 294 1.58 -1.96 20.73
N PHE A 295 0.48 -2.69 20.88
CA PHE A 295 -0.03 -3.14 22.16
C PHE A 295 0.95 -4.11 22.85
N THR A 296 1.45 -5.10 22.15
CA THR A 296 2.40 -6.07 22.70
C THR A 296 3.74 -5.44 23.05
N SER A 297 4.21 -4.45 22.28
CA SER A 297 5.44 -3.71 22.59
C SER A 297 5.29 -2.92 23.91
N LEU A 298 4.17 -2.24 24.11
CA LEU A 298 3.90 -1.47 25.31
C LEU A 298 3.90 -2.39 26.57
N ILE A 299 3.19 -3.51 26.49
CA ILE A 299 3.17 -4.48 27.61
C ILE A 299 4.58 -5.03 27.85
N GLY A 300 5.33 -5.36 26.79
CA GLY A 300 6.69 -5.88 26.90
C GLY A 300 7.64 -4.89 27.61
N VAL A 301 7.58 -3.61 27.23
CA VAL A 301 8.38 -2.56 27.88
C VAL A 301 8.02 -2.40 29.35
N CYS A 302 6.72 -2.37 29.70
CA CYS A 302 6.26 -2.32 31.07
C CYS A 302 6.75 -3.53 31.89
N ALA A 303 6.66 -4.72 31.33
CA ALA A 303 7.12 -5.95 31.99
C ALA A 303 8.64 -5.92 32.24
N LEU A 304 9.43 -5.45 31.26
CA LEU A 304 10.87 -5.30 31.43
C LEU A 304 11.20 -4.26 32.50
N ALA A 305 10.52 -3.11 32.51
CA ALA A 305 10.71 -2.06 33.52
C ALA A 305 10.44 -2.61 34.94
N ILE A 306 9.35 -3.33 35.14
CA ILE A 306 9.01 -3.98 36.43
C ILE A 306 10.10 -4.97 36.83
N PHE A 307 10.59 -5.80 35.90
CA PHE A 307 11.66 -6.75 36.17
C PHE A 307 12.95 -6.05 36.65
N LEU A 308 13.36 -5.00 35.94
CA LEU A 308 14.56 -4.23 36.28
C LEU A 308 14.41 -3.54 37.64
N TRP A 309 13.26 -2.95 37.94
CA TRP A 309 12.94 -2.33 39.20
C TRP A 309 13.06 -3.32 40.36
N GLN A 310 12.44 -4.49 40.23
CA GLN A 310 12.51 -5.55 41.26
C GLN A 310 13.95 -6.04 41.49
N ARG A 311 14.79 -6.03 40.46
CA ARG A 311 16.18 -6.44 40.57
C ARG A 311 17.04 -5.38 41.29
N GLN A 312 16.83 -4.09 41.01
CA GLN A 312 17.56 -3.00 41.67
C GLN A 312 17.22 -2.95 43.16
N GLY A 313 15.95 -3.10 43.53
CA GLY A 313 15.55 -3.12 44.93
C GLY A 313 16.23 -4.23 45.74
N LYS A 314 16.42 -5.43 45.15
CA LYS A 314 17.14 -6.52 45.82
C LYS A 314 18.64 -6.25 45.96
N THR A 315 19.26 -5.50 45.08
CA THR A 315 20.69 -5.17 45.14
C THR A 315 20.97 -4.10 46.24
N SER A 316 20.07 -3.14 46.38
CA SER A 316 20.21 -2.10 47.44
C SER A 316 20.13 -2.68 48.86
N TRP A 317 19.24 -3.64 49.08
CA TRP A 317 19.11 -4.33 50.37
C TRP A 317 20.32 -5.19 50.73
N ILE A 318 21.06 -5.74 49.77
CA ILE A 318 22.27 -6.53 50.02
C ILE A 318 23.41 -5.62 50.45
N LEU A 319 23.58 -4.46 49.85
CA LEU A 319 24.61 -3.49 50.17
C LEU A 319 24.39 -2.81 51.55
N GLU A 320 23.13 -2.63 51.98
CA GLU A 320 22.78 -2.03 53.27
C GLU A 320 23.01 -2.98 54.47
N ASN A 321 22.96 -4.31 54.23
CA ASN A 321 23.21 -5.32 55.29
C ASN A 321 24.66 -5.80 55.38
N ASP A 322 25.54 -5.41 54.47
CA ASP A 322 26.98 -5.72 54.55
C ASP A 322 27.77 -4.64 55.30
N ASP A 323 27.11 -3.50 55.68
CA ASP A 323 27.67 -2.39 56.43
C ASP A 323 27.28 -2.41 57.94
N GLU A 324 26.54 -3.42 58.44
CA GLU A 324 26.28 -3.70 59.86
C GLU A 324 27.17 -4.86 60.38
#